data_c09760cc4e3df7a9f366803793596f52
#
_entry.id   c09760cc4e3df7a9f366803793596f52
#
_cell.length_a   1.000
_cell.length_b   1.000
_cell.length_c   1.000
_cell.angle_alpha   90.00
_cell.angle_beta   90.00
_cell.angle_gamma   90.00
#
_symmetry.space_group_name_H-M   'P 1'
#
loop_
_entity.id
_entity.type
_entity.pdbx_description
1 polymer ?
#
loop_
_entity_poly.entity_id
_entity_poly.type
_entity_poly.pdbx_seq_one_letter_code
_entity_poly.pdbx_strand_id
1 'polypeptide(L)'
;MKIFITNLGKYCEGYLVGKWVQLPISDDKLDEVLKQIGINEYYEEYFISDCENDIIGLSDVISEYSSISVLNKLAQRLDELSADDTKKLGAVLEYEACTSVEEVLAILDKLDEFELVIGVSDDETLGYYYAEELCSIEIPEHLKNYFD
;
A
#
# COMPACT_ATOMS: atom_id res chain seq x y z
N MET A 1 -5.75 -5.70 -5.24
CA MET A 1 -5.05 -4.53 -5.83
C MET A 1 -5.18 -4.57 -7.34
N LYS A 2 -5.47 -3.43 -8.00
CA LYS A 2 -5.54 -3.31 -9.47
C LYS A 2 -4.66 -2.18 -9.94
N ILE A 3 -4.14 -2.29 -11.16
CA ILE A 3 -3.38 -1.23 -11.83
C ILE A 3 -3.97 -0.94 -13.20
N PHE A 4 -3.85 0.30 -13.68
CA PHE A 4 -4.22 0.66 -15.04
C PHE A 4 -2.98 0.76 -15.91
N ILE A 5 -2.83 -0.19 -16.84
CA ILE A 5 -1.68 -0.24 -17.76
C ILE A 5 -2.07 0.53 -19.02
N THR A 6 -1.27 1.52 -19.39
CA THR A 6 -1.51 2.44 -20.51
C THR A 6 -0.42 2.31 -21.57
N ASN A 7 -0.81 2.32 -22.84
CA ASN A 7 0.12 2.39 -23.98
C ASN A 7 0.76 3.78 -24.03
N LEU A 8 2.06 3.87 -23.81
CA LEU A 8 2.80 5.13 -23.72
C LEU A 8 2.80 5.89 -25.05
N GLY A 9 3.04 5.20 -26.17
CA GLY A 9 3.05 5.84 -27.49
C GLY A 9 1.71 6.46 -27.85
N LYS A 10 0.60 5.74 -27.60
CA LYS A 10 -0.75 6.27 -27.82
C LYS A 10 -1.07 7.45 -26.89
N TYR A 11 -0.63 7.38 -25.64
CA TYR A 11 -0.79 8.46 -24.68
C TYR A 11 -0.07 9.74 -25.15
N CYS A 12 1.16 9.63 -25.68
CA CYS A 12 1.89 10.75 -26.28
C CYS A 12 1.19 11.34 -27.51
N GLU A 13 0.40 10.55 -28.24
CA GLU A 13 -0.45 11.00 -29.35
C GLU A 13 -1.77 11.65 -28.88
N GLY A 14 -2.04 11.69 -27.59
CA GLY A 14 -3.26 12.24 -26.99
C GLY A 14 -4.43 11.23 -26.87
N TYR A 15 -4.17 9.92 -27.02
CA TYR A 15 -5.16 8.87 -26.86
C TYR A 15 -4.92 8.06 -25.58
N LEU A 16 -5.87 8.04 -24.68
CA LEU A 16 -5.82 7.17 -23.50
C LEU A 16 -6.25 5.74 -23.91
N VAL A 17 -5.29 4.90 -24.21
CA VAL A 17 -5.49 3.48 -24.54
C VAL A 17 -4.85 2.63 -23.46
N GLY A 18 -5.66 2.05 -22.61
CA GLY A 18 -5.18 1.26 -21.47
C GLY A 18 -6.23 0.28 -20.97
N LYS A 19 -5.87 -0.49 -19.95
CA LYS A 19 -6.74 -1.48 -19.34
C LYS A 19 -6.44 -1.69 -17.87
N TRP A 20 -7.51 -1.83 -17.06
CA TRP A 20 -7.39 -2.30 -15.67
C TRP A 20 -6.99 -3.76 -15.61
N VAL A 21 -6.05 -4.05 -14.75
CA VAL A 21 -5.49 -5.38 -14.54
C VAL A 21 -5.52 -5.71 -13.05
N GLN A 22 -6.12 -6.84 -12.71
CA GLN A 22 -6.07 -7.39 -11.36
C GLN A 22 -4.70 -8.05 -11.12
N LEU A 23 -4.03 -7.70 -10.04
CA LEU A 23 -2.80 -8.35 -9.59
C LEU A 23 -3.11 -9.38 -8.47
N PRO A 24 -2.33 -10.46 -8.38
CA PRO A 24 -1.25 -10.85 -9.30
C PRO A 24 -1.77 -11.32 -10.68
N ILE A 25 -0.99 -11.04 -11.71
CA ILE A 25 -1.26 -11.46 -13.11
C ILE A 25 -0.14 -12.37 -13.61
N SER A 26 -0.49 -13.42 -14.38
CA SER A 26 0.50 -14.26 -15.08
C SER A 26 1.04 -13.58 -16.33
N ASP A 27 2.25 -13.99 -16.75
CA ASP A 27 2.91 -13.45 -17.95
C ASP A 27 2.03 -13.61 -19.20
N ASP A 28 1.39 -14.79 -19.40
CA ASP A 28 0.49 -15.04 -20.54
C ASP A 28 -0.67 -14.05 -20.59
N LYS A 29 -1.29 -13.78 -19.43
CA LYS A 29 -2.39 -12.82 -19.34
C LYS A 29 -1.91 -11.37 -19.51
N LEU A 30 -0.72 -11.05 -19.01
CA LEU A 30 -0.11 -9.74 -19.24
C LEU A 30 0.14 -9.51 -20.72
N ASP A 31 0.70 -10.49 -21.42
CA ASP A 31 0.91 -10.44 -22.88
C ASP A 31 -0.39 -10.23 -23.66
N GLU A 32 -1.48 -10.90 -23.24
CA GLU A 32 -2.81 -10.67 -23.83
C GLU A 32 -3.29 -9.24 -23.62
N VAL A 33 -3.12 -8.68 -22.41
CA VAL A 33 -3.49 -7.30 -22.09
C VAL A 33 -2.67 -6.33 -22.94
N LEU A 34 -1.36 -6.52 -23.02
CA LEU A 34 -0.47 -5.65 -23.80
C LEU A 34 -0.86 -5.64 -25.27
N LYS A 35 -1.18 -6.78 -25.87
CA LYS A 35 -1.71 -6.87 -27.23
C LYS A 35 -3.04 -6.13 -27.39
N GLN A 36 -3.95 -6.24 -26.41
CA GLN A 36 -5.26 -5.58 -26.45
C GLN A 36 -5.16 -4.05 -26.39
N ILE A 37 -4.19 -3.51 -25.66
CA ILE A 37 -3.93 -2.05 -25.61
C ILE A 37 -3.04 -1.56 -26.75
N GLY A 38 -2.68 -2.45 -27.70
CA GLY A 38 -1.98 -2.11 -28.93
C GLY A 38 -0.47 -2.00 -28.81
N ILE A 39 0.14 -2.64 -27.79
CA ILE A 39 1.60 -2.81 -27.74
C ILE A 39 2.03 -3.71 -28.91
N ASN A 40 2.98 -3.23 -29.70
CA ASN A 40 3.50 -3.88 -30.91
C ASN A 40 4.86 -3.27 -31.29
N GLU A 41 5.40 -3.61 -32.47
CA GLU A 41 6.71 -3.12 -32.95
C GLU A 41 6.81 -1.59 -33.13
N TYR A 42 5.68 -0.85 -33.16
CA TYR A 42 5.65 0.62 -33.26
C TYR A 42 5.41 1.28 -31.91
N TYR A 43 4.67 0.60 -31.02
CA TYR A 43 4.33 1.06 -29.67
C TYR A 43 4.84 0.00 -28.69
N GLU A 44 6.11 0.09 -28.33
CA GLU A 44 6.79 -0.94 -27.53
C GLU A 44 6.62 -0.75 -26.02
N GLU A 45 6.27 0.47 -25.59
CA GLU A 45 6.33 0.84 -24.18
C GLU A 45 4.92 1.04 -23.57
N TYR A 46 4.81 0.62 -22.34
CA TYR A 46 3.65 0.88 -21.50
C TYR A 46 4.09 1.47 -20.15
N PHE A 47 3.16 2.09 -19.45
CA PHE A 47 3.37 2.59 -18.10
C PHE A 47 2.12 2.36 -17.24
N ILE A 48 2.27 2.46 -15.92
CA ILE A 48 1.17 2.37 -14.96
C ILE A 48 0.67 3.79 -14.71
N SER A 49 -0.55 4.07 -15.16
CA SER A 49 -1.12 5.41 -15.02
C SER A 49 -2.07 5.56 -13.84
N ASP A 50 -2.49 4.47 -13.22
CA ASP A 50 -3.37 4.48 -12.06
C ASP A 50 -3.26 3.18 -11.25
N CYS A 51 -3.62 3.25 -9.95
CA CYS A 51 -3.65 2.11 -9.04
C CYS A 51 -4.86 2.20 -8.11
N GLU A 52 -5.57 1.09 -7.95
CA GLU A 52 -6.70 0.92 -7.05
C GLU A 52 -6.38 -0.12 -5.98
N ASN A 53 -6.41 0.30 -4.71
CA ASN A 53 -6.24 -0.55 -3.54
C ASN A 53 -6.91 0.09 -2.31
N ASP A 54 -7.08 -0.69 -1.23
CA ASP A 54 -7.76 -0.26 0.00
C ASP A 54 -6.79 0.12 1.14
N ILE A 55 -5.47 0.19 0.86
CA ILE A 55 -4.43 0.46 1.87
C ILE A 55 -3.96 1.91 1.73
N ILE A 56 -4.11 2.67 2.79
CA ILE A 56 -3.69 4.09 2.84
C ILE A 56 -2.18 4.19 2.57
N GLY A 57 -1.77 5.14 1.74
CA GLY A 57 -0.36 5.38 1.41
C GLY A 57 0.24 4.42 0.38
N LEU A 58 -0.41 3.29 0.07
CA LEU A 58 0.17 2.29 -0.84
C LEU A 58 0.24 2.78 -2.29
N SER A 59 -0.74 3.56 -2.75
CA SER A 59 -0.73 4.08 -4.12
C SER A 59 0.43 5.04 -4.37
N ASP A 60 0.89 5.75 -3.33
CA ASP A 60 1.94 6.78 -3.45
C ASP A 60 3.33 6.18 -3.71
N VAL A 61 3.52 4.90 -3.36
CA VAL A 61 4.79 4.18 -3.58
C VAL A 61 4.85 3.44 -4.91
N ILE A 62 3.74 3.37 -5.66
CA ILE A 62 3.68 2.70 -6.96
C ILE A 62 4.04 3.71 -8.05
N SER A 63 5.22 3.53 -8.62
CA SER A 63 5.72 4.38 -9.72
C SER A 63 5.08 3.96 -11.05
N GLU A 64 5.00 4.91 -11.99
CA GLU A 64 4.59 4.67 -13.38
C GLU A 64 5.36 3.54 -14.07
N TYR A 65 6.61 3.32 -13.64
CA TYR A 65 7.53 2.31 -14.20
C TYR A 65 7.82 1.16 -13.24
N SER A 66 6.99 0.97 -12.22
CA SER A 66 7.13 -0.16 -11.30
C SER A 66 7.07 -1.49 -12.06
N SER A 67 7.98 -2.41 -11.75
CA SER A 67 8.01 -3.72 -12.37
C SER A 67 6.77 -4.55 -12.01
N ILE A 68 6.08 -5.09 -13.01
CA ILE A 68 4.91 -5.96 -12.80
C ILE A 68 5.28 -7.18 -11.94
N SER A 69 6.49 -7.70 -12.06
CA SER A 69 6.95 -8.83 -11.23
C SER A 69 7.06 -8.47 -9.74
N VAL A 70 7.49 -7.24 -9.44
CA VAL A 70 7.56 -6.73 -8.05
C VAL A 70 6.16 -6.45 -7.52
N LEU A 71 5.29 -5.85 -8.33
CA LEU A 71 3.89 -5.60 -7.99
C LEU A 71 3.10 -6.90 -7.79
N ASN A 72 3.39 -7.96 -8.56
CA ASN A 72 2.82 -9.28 -8.34
C ASN A 72 3.21 -9.86 -6.98
N LYS A 73 4.48 -9.72 -6.57
CA LYS A 73 4.94 -10.14 -5.22
C LYS A 73 4.23 -9.36 -4.14
N LEU A 74 4.12 -8.04 -4.32
CA LEU A 74 3.39 -7.19 -3.38
C LEU A 74 1.93 -7.65 -3.26
N ALA A 75 1.22 -7.82 -4.38
CA ALA A 75 -0.18 -8.24 -4.38
C ALA A 75 -0.37 -9.60 -3.69
N GLN A 76 0.51 -10.57 -3.91
CA GLN A 76 0.48 -11.86 -3.21
C GLN A 76 0.62 -11.71 -1.69
N ARG A 77 1.58 -10.89 -1.24
CA ARG A 77 1.79 -10.62 0.19
C ARG A 77 0.59 -9.91 0.84
N LEU A 78 -0.04 -8.97 0.09
CA LEU A 78 -1.23 -8.26 0.56
C LEU A 78 -2.45 -9.20 0.68
N ASP A 79 -2.61 -10.15 -0.24
CA ASP A 79 -3.70 -11.13 -0.20
C ASP A 79 -3.59 -12.11 1.01
N GLU A 80 -2.41 -12.24 1.61
CA GLU A 80 -2.14 -13.06 2.80
C GLU A 80 -2.44 -12.32 4.12
N LEU A 81 -2.61 -10.98 4.08
CA LEU A 81 -2.81 -10.18 5.29
C LEU A 81 -4.20 -10.37 5.90
N SER A 82 -4.25 -10.38 7.22
CA SER A 82 -5.50 -10.21 7.95
C SER A 82 -6.04 -8.78 7.83
N ALA A 83 -7.31 -8.56 8.18
CA ALA A 83 -7.90 -7.23 8.19
C ALA A 83 -7.18 -6.27 9.17
N ASP A 84 -6.65 -6.78 10.27
CA ASP A 84 -5.92 -5.99 11.27
C ASP A 84 -4.49 -5.69 10.80
N ASP A 85 -3.80 -6.65 10.14
CA ASP A 85 -2.50 -6.41 9.53
C ASP A 85 -2.59 -5.42 8.36
N THR A 86 -3.69 -5.42 7.61
CA THR A 86 -3.95 -4.44 6.55
C THR A 86 -4.03 -3.01 7.12
N LYS A 87 -4.73 -2.82 8.25
CA LYS A 87 -4.79 -1.52 8.95
C LYS A 87 -3.43 -1.11 9.50
N LYS A 88 -2.73 -2.08 10.13
CA LYS A 88 -1.39 -1.89 10.66
C LYS A 88 -0.44 -1.44 9.56
N LEU A 89 -0.44 -2.10 8.40
CA LEU A 89 0.37 -1.71 7.25
C LEU A 89 0.09 -0.28 6.82
N GLY A 90 -1.19 0.13 6.69
CA GLY A 90 -1.54 1.50 6.34
C GLY A 90 -0.95 2.53 7.31
N ALA A 91 -1.08 2.29 8.62
CA ALA A 91 -0.52 3.16 9.65
C ALA A 91 1.02 3.22 9.60
N VAL A 92 1.69 2.09 9.33
CA VAL A 92 3.15 2.05 9.19
C VAL A 92 3.60 2.80 7.95
N LEU A 93 2.90 2.68 6.81
CA LEU A 93 3.23 3.41 5.58
C LEU A 93 3.12 4.92 5.75
N GLU A 94 2.11 5.41 6.50
CA GLU A 94 1.99 6.83 6.83
C GLU A 94 3.14 7.32 7.72
N TYR A 95 3.61 6.48 8.65
CA TYR A 95 4.70 6.83 9.57
C TYR A 95 6.07 6.76 8.92
N GLU A 96 6.39 5.67 8.20
CA GLU A 96 7.72 5.40 7.62
C GLU A 96 8.00 6.21 6.34
N ALA A 97 6.99 6.88 5.76
CA ALA A 97 7.10 7.67 4.54
C ALA A 97 7.82 6.92 3.40
N CYS A 98 7.39 5.69 3.12
CA CYS A 98 7.96 4.83 2.08
C CYS A 98 7.90 5.50 0.70
N THR A 99 8.93 5.24 -0.11
CA THR A 99 9.08 5.82 -1.46
C THR A 99 9.12 4.77 -2.56
N SER A 100 9.15 3.48 -2.21
CA SER A 100 9.26 2.38 -3.17
C SER A 100 8.50 1.12 -2.72
N VAL A 101 8.15 0.29 -3.69
CA VAL A 101 7.50 -1.00 -3.45
C VAL A 101 8.40 -1.97 -2.68
N GLU A 102 9.71 -1.88 -2.89
CA GLU A 102 10.71 -2.69 -2.20
C GLU A 102 10.76 -2.37 -0.70
N GLU A 103 10.59 -1.10 -0.33
CA GLU A 103 10.50 -0.69 1.09
C GLU A 103 9.22 -1.24 1.73
N VAL A 104 8.09 -1.21 1.02
CA VAL A 104 6.83 -1.82 1.51
C VAL A 104 6.99 -3.33 1.72
N LEU A 105 7.64 -4.03 0.79
CA LEU A 105 7.92 -5.46 0.94
C LEU A 105 8.82 -5.75 2.18
N ALA A 106 9.80 -4.90 2.43
CA ALA A 106 10.66 -5.01 3.62
C ALA A 106 9.88 -4.74 4.93
N ILE A 107 8.91 -3.83 4.92
CA ILE A 107 7.99 -3.60 6.04
C ILE A 107 7.11 -4.83 6.27
N LEU A 108 6.55 -5.41 5.20
CA LEU A 108 5.74 -6.63 5.29
C LEU A 108 6.50 -7.80 5.92
N ASP A 109 7.82 -7.89 5.71
CA ASP A 109 8.67 -8.90 6.35
C ASP A 109 8.87 -8.68 7.86
N LYS A 110 8.61 -7.47 8.34
CA LYS A 110 8.77 -7.04 9.74
C LYS A 110 7.46 -6.56 10.37
N LEU A 111 6.32 -6.79 9.74
CA LEU A 111 5.05 -6.24 10.19
C LEU A 111 4.68 -6.68 11.61
N ASP A 112 5.15 -7.85 12.03
CA ASP A 112 4.96 -8.37 13.39
C ASP A 112 5.78 -7.59 14.45
N GLU A 113 6.81 -6.83 14.04
CA GLU A 113 7.60 -6.00 14.94
C GLU A 113 6.88 -4.68 15.30
N PHE A 114 5.84 -4.31 14.55
CA PHE A 114 5.02 -3.13 14.80
C PHE A 114 3.79 -3.50 15.62
N GLU A 115 3.48 -2.66 16.60
CA GLU A 115 2.25 -2.74 17.39
C GLU A 115 1.31 -1.60 16.99
N LEU A 116 0.08 -1.93 16.62
CA LEU A 116 -0.97 -0.94 16.35
C LEU A 116 -1.91 -0.87 17.54
N VAL A 117 -1.90 0.24 18.24
CA VAL A 117 -2.81 0.50 19.36
C VAL A 117 -4.06 1.21 18.85
N ILE A 118 -5.18 0.51 18.89
CA ILE A 118 -6.48 1.05 18.44
C ILE A 118 -7.07 1.93 19.52
N GLY A 119 -7.58 3.12 19.13
CA GLY A 119 -8.24 4.06 20.04
C GLY A 119 -7.32 5.09 20.68
N VAL A 120 -6.03 5.07 20.36
CA VAL A 120 -5.08 6.13 20.71
C VAL A 120 -5.00 7.11 19.54
N SER A 121 -5.48 8.34 19.72
CA SER A 121 -5.57 9.35 18.66
C SER A 121 -4.88 10.67 18.99
N ASP A 122 -4.43 10.84 20.25
CA ASP A 122 -3.78 12.02 20.76
C ASP A 122 -2.85 11.69 21.94
N ASP A 123 -2.11 12.68 22.40
CA ASP A 123 -1.11 12.50 23.48
C ASP A 123 -1.78 12.10 24.82
N GLU A 124 -2.99 12.55 25.08
CA GLU A 124 -3.74 12.21 26.30
C GLU A 124 -4.10 10.71 26.30
N THR A 125 -4.72 10.21 25.22
CA THR A 125 -5.08 8.79 25.10
C THR A 125 -3.84 7.89 25.04
N LEU A 126 -2.72 8.38 24.48
CA LEU A 126 -1.43 7.69 24.51
C LEU A 126 -0.88 7.61 25.95
N GLY A 127 -0.99 8.69 26.72
CA GLY A 127 -0.58 8.72 28.13
C GLY A 127 -1.37 7.72 28.97
N TYR A 128 -2.68 7.63 28.80
CA TYR A 128 -3.52 6.62 29.47
C TYR A 128 -3.12 5.19 29.06
N TYR A 129 -2.89 4.93 27.80
CA TYR A 129 -2.42 3.63 27.32
C TYR A 129 -1.12 3.21 27.98
N TYR A 130 -0.13 4.12 28.05
CA TYR A 130 1.13 3.84 28.71
C TYR A 130 0.95 3.60 30.24
N ALA A 131 0.15 4.39 30.90
CA ALA A 131 -0.02 4.28 32.33
C ALA A 131 -0.84 3.05 32.73
N GLU A 132 -2.00 2.84 32.14
CA GLU A 132 -2.96 1.80 32.56
C GLU A 132 -2.61 0.44 31.95
N GLU A 133 -2.27 0.37 30.65
CA GLU A 133 -2.04 -0.91 29.95
C GLU A 133 -0.60 -1.40 30.07
N LEU A 134 0.38 -0.54 29.79
CA LEU A 134 1.79 -0.95 29.81
C LEU A 134 2.42 -0.94 31.21
N CYS A 135 2.17 0.10 32.01
CA CYS A 135 2.73 0.22 33.34
C CYS A 135 1.82 -0.37 34.43
N SER A 136 0.57 -0.73 34.11
CA SER A 136 -0.44 -1.23 35.04
C SER A 136 -0.64 -0.26 36.26
N ILE A 137 -0.58 1.03 36.01
CA ILE A 137 -0.78 2.06 37.02
C ILE A 137 -2.26 2.40 37.05
N GLU A 138 -2.93 2.12 38.16
CA GLU A 138 -4.30 2.55 38.38
C GLU A 138 -4.33 4.07 38.68
N ILE A 139 -4.79 4.89 37.71
CA ILE A 139 -4.87 6.33 37.88
C ILE A 139 -6.13 6.65 38.71
N PRO A 140 -5.99 7.20 39.93
CA PRO A 140 -7.12 7.59 40.76
C PRO A 140 -8.01 8.61 40.04
N GLU A 141 -9.36 8.45 40.13
CA GLU A 141 -10.35 9.27 39.41
C GLU A 141 -10.11 10.78 39.56
N HIS A 142 -9.71 11.23 40.75
CA HIS A 142 -9.44 12.65 41.03
C HIS A 142 -8.14 13.19 40.36
N LEU A 143 -7.29 12.33 39.79
CA LEU A 143 -6.07 12.71 39.10
C LEU A 143 -6.18 12.60 37.58
N LYS A 144 -7.25 12.00 37.05
CA LYS A 144 -7.41 11.83 35.60
C LYS A 144 -7.37 13.16 34.83
N ASN A 145 -7.89 14.24 35.41
CA ASN A 145 -7.90 15.57 34.79
C ASN A 145 -6.53 16.30 34.84
N TYR A 146 -5.51 15.71 35.43
CA TYR A 146 -4.15 16.25 35.53
C TYR A 146 -3.12 15.39 34.80
N PHE A 147 -3.61 14.41 34.07
CA PHE A 147 -2.77 13.54 33.25
C PHE A 147 -2.73 14.13 31.84
N ASP A 148 -1.73 14.99 31.60
CA ASP A 148 -1.44 15.63 30.31
C ASP A 148 -0.21 14.99 29.67
#